data_ca3827c2c4314aaf8f600011c7460f2f
#
_entry.id   ca3827c2c4314aaf8f600011c7460f2f
#
_cell.length_a   1.000
_cell.length_b   1.000
_cell.length_c   1.000
_cell.angle_alpha   90.00
_cell.angle_beta   90.00
_cell.angle_gamma   90.00
#
_symmetry.space_group_name_H-M   'P 1'
#
loop_
_entity.id
_entity.type
_entity.pdbx_description
1 polymer ?
#
loop_
_entity_poly.entity_id
_entity_poly.type
_entity_poly.pdbx_seq_one_letter_code
_entity_poly.pdbx_strand_id
1 'polypeptide(L)' 'MDKMSIKVIMKSGVGFTIKCEKFTTKQDIFGKLIGWEIEGISENRPVYIDFEEIAAIIRL' A
#
# COMPACT_ATOMS: atom_id res chain seq x y z
N MET A 1 -2.79 11.67 -17.05
CA MET A 1 -3.11 11.64 -15.61
C MET A 1 -1.89 11.18 -14.82
N ASP A 2 -1.70 11.81 -13.70
CA ASP A 2 -0.51 11.56 -12.90
C ASP A 2 -0.65 10.24 -12.14
N LYS A 3 0.34 9.39 -12.31
CA LYS A 3 0.44 8.16 -11.53
C LYS A 3 1.36 8.38 -10.36
N MET A 4 1.05 7.71 -9.25
CA MET A 4 1.90 7.75 -8.08
C MET A 4 2.55 6.39 -7.88
N SER A 5 3.71 6.40 -7.26
CA SER A 5 4.40 5.18 -6.84
C SER A 5 4.35 5.09 -5.33
N ILE A 6 3.86 3.97 -4.84
CA ILE A 6 3.73 3.71 -3.41
C ILE A 6 4.63 2.53 -3.07
N LYS A 7 5.54 2.71 -2.15
CA LYS A 7 6.40 1.64 -1.67
C LYS A 7 5.86 1.10 -0.37
N VAL A 8 5.62 -0.21 -0.33
CA VAL A 8 5.15 -0.91 0.86
C VAL A 8 6.32 -1.73 1.40
N ILE A 9 6.66 -1.53 2.66
CA ILE A 9 7.73 -2.24 3.34
C ILE A 9 7.12 -3.13 4.40
N MET A 10 7.42 -4.43 4.32
CA MET A 10 6.93 -5.41 5.28
C MET A 10 7.88 -5.49 6.47
N LYS A 11 7.39 -5.97 7.61
CA LYS A 11 8.21 -6.14 8.83
C LYS A 11 9.37 -7.10 8.62
N SER A 12 9.23 -8.03 7.68
CA SER A 12 10.31 -8.96 7.30
C SER A 12 11.45 -8.29 6.56
N GLY A 13 11.30 -7.04 6.13
CA GLY A 13 12.27 -6.32 5.33
C GLY A 13 12.02 -6.39 3.82
N VAL A 14 11.07 -7.21 3.40
CA VAL A 14 10.68 -7.29 1.99
C VAL A 14 9.84 -6.07 1.62
N GLY A 15 10.13 -5.47 0.48
CA GLY A 15 9.37 -4.33 -0.01
C GLY A 15 8.93 -4.53 -1.45
N PHE A 16 7.87 -3.84 -1.83
CA PHE A 16 7.41 -3.81 -3.21
C PHE A 16 6.82 -2.45 -3.54
N THR A 17 6.76 -2.14 -4.82
CA THR A 17 6.23 -0.85 -5.29
C THR A 17 4.96 -1.07 -6.09
N ILE A 18 3.95 -0.27 -5.81
CA ILE A 18 2.67 -0.26 -6.54
C ILE A 18 2.59 1.04 -7.33
N LYS A 19 2.32 0.95 -8.62
CA LYS A 19 2.03 2.13 -9.43
C LYS A 19 0.54 2.23 -9.65
N CYS A 20 -0.03 3.35 -9.26
CA CYS A 20 -1.48 3.57 -9.30
C CYS A 20 -1.81 5.05 -9.52
N GLU A 21 -3.08 5.33 -9.78
CA GLU A 21 -3.56 6.70 -9.90
C GLU A 21 -4.03 7.25 -8.57
N LYS A 22 -4.59 6.41 -7.73
CA LYS A 22 -5.09 6.80 -6.43
C LYS A 22 -4.84 5.72 -5.40
N PHE A 23 -4.39 6.12 -4.22
CA PHE A 23 -4.11 5.22 -3.11
C PHE A 23 -4.65 5.83 -1.82
N THR A 24 -5.51 5.09 -1.12
CA THR A 24 -6.09 5.53 0.15
C THR A 24 -5.98 4.41 1.15
N THR A 25 -5.52 4.71 2.35
CA THR A 25 -5.45 3.75 3.44
C THR A 25 -6.65 3.88 4.36
N LYS A 26 -7.03 2.77 4.98
CA LYS A 26 -8.09 2.72 5.99
C LYS A 26 -7.48 2.31 7.32
N GLN A 27 -7.80 3.06 8.37
CA GLN A 27 -7.28 2.82 9.71
C GLN A 27 -8.43 2.70 10.68
N ASP A 28 -8.20 1.95 11.78
CA ASP A 28 -9.15 1.87 12.86
C ASP A 28 -8.98 3.06 13.81
N ILE A 29 -9.74 3.06 14.93
CA ILE A 29 -9.71 4.15 15.89
C ILE A 29 -8.36 4.29 16.61
N PHE A 30 -7.52 3.25 16.55
CA PHE A 30 -6.19 3.24 17.15
C PHE A 30 -5.10 3.60 16.15
N GLY A 31 -5.47 3.92 14.91
CA GLY A 31 -4.52 4.23 13.87
C GLY A 31 -3.90 3.01 13.18
N LYS A 32 -4.43 1.83 13.46
CA LYS A 32 -3.93 0.59 12.86
C LYS A 32 -4.47 0.44 11.45
N LEU A 33 -3.59 0.10 10.51
CA LEU A 33 -3.99 -0.13 9.12
C LEU A 33 -4.85 -1.40 9.02
N ILE A 34 -6.06 -1.26 8.49
CA ILE A 34 -7.00 -2.36 8.32
C ILE A 34 -7.38 -2.62 6.87
N GLY A 35 -6.96 -1.75 5.97
CA GLY A 35 -7.25 -1.93 4.55
C GLY A 35 -6.75 -0.77 3.71
N TRP A 36 -6.94 -0.88 2.42
CA TRP A 36 -6.65 0.19 1.49
C TRP A 36 -7.58 0.15 0.28
N GLU A 37 -7.65 1.26 -0.43
CA GLU A 37 -8.30 1.36 -1.74
C GLU A 37 -7.28 1.85 -2.74
N ILE A 38 -7.18 1.16 -3.88
CA ILE A 38 -6.24 1.49 -4.93
C ILE A 38 -6.99 1.55 -6.25
N GLU A 39 -6.82 2.65 -6.98
CA GLU A 39 -7.43 2.85 -8.28
C GLU A 39 -6.36 3.02 -9.34
N GLY A 40 -6.62 2.50 -10.52
CA GLY A 40 -5.73 2.67 -11.67
C GLY A 40 -4.40 1.95 -11.53
N ILE A 41 -4.40 0.74 -10.96
CA ILE A 41 -3.17 -0.03 -10.82
C ILE A 41 -2.65 -0.44 -12.19
N SER A 42 -1.38 -0.10 -12.47
CA SER A 42 -0.72 -0.49 -13.70
C SER A 42 0.26 -1.65 -13.52
N GLU A 43 0.79 -1.84 -12.31
CA GLU A 43 1.76 -2.88 -12.03
C GLU A 43 1.65 -3.37 -10.59
N ASN A 44 2.01 -4.63 -10.36
CA ASN A 44 2.20 -5.22 -9.04
C ASN A 44 0.97 -5.17 -8.15
N ARG A 45 -0.20 -5.46 -8.71
CA ARG A 45 -1.42 -5.51 -7.91
C ARG A 45 -1.34 -6.67 -6.90
N PRO A 46 -1.36 -6.39 -5.60
CA PRO A 46 -1.37 -7.46 -4.61
C PRO A 46 -2.70 -8.20 -4.61
N VAL A 47 -2.65 -9.53 -4.68
CA VAL A 47 -3.83 -10.38 -4.58
C VAL A 47 -4.22 -10.61 -3.13
N TYR A 48 -3.22 -10.75 -2.26
CA TYR A 48 -3.41 -10.91 -0.83
C TYR A 48 -2.28 -10.20 -0.09
N ILE A 49 -2.62 -9.56 1.01
CA ILE A 49 -1.62 -8.95 1.88
C ILE A 49 -2.12 -8.96 3.32
N ASP A 50 -1.20 -9.23 4.24
CA ASP A 50 -1.47 -9.15 5.66
C ASP A 50 -1.08 -7.75 6.15
N PHE A 51 -2.08 -6.93 6.46
CA PHE A 51 -1.83 -5.56 6.88
C PHE A 51 -1.08 -5.45 8.20
N GLU A 52 -1.13 -6.48 9.04
CA GLU A 52 -0.39 -6.49 10.30
C GLU A 52 1.11 -6.63 10.08
N GLU A 53 1.53 -7.16 8.93
CA GLU A 53 2.94 -7.33 8.59
C GLU A 53 3.53 -6.10 7.89
N ILE A 54 2.76 -5.07 7.64
CA ILE A 54 3.25 -3.85 7.01
C ILE A 54 3.95 -2.98 8.04
N ALA A 55 5.21 -2.64 7.79
CA ALA A 55 5.99 -1.76 8.64
C ALA A 55 5.84 -0.30 8.22
N ALA A 56 5.83 -0.02 6.91
CA ALA A 56 5.73 1.35 6.41
C ALA A 56 5.13 1.37 5.01
N ILE A 57 4.47 2.48 4.70
CA ILE A 57 3.97 2.79 3.36
C ILE A 57 4.50 4.17 3.00
N ILE A 58 5.22 4.27 1.89
CA ILE A 58 5.90 5.50 1.51
C ILE A 58 5.45 5.90 0.11
N ARG A 59 5.05 7.14 -0.04
CA ARG A 59 4.79 7.70 -1.36
C ARG A 59 6.11 8.22 -1.93
N LEU A 60 6.46 7.70 -3.09
CA LEU A 60 7.69 8.08 -3.79
C LEU A 60 7.48 9.30 -4.70
#